data_b18cdaa0ab5483dc2383f1282c3a90ce
#
_entry.id   b18cdaa0ab5483dc2383f1282c3a90ce
#
_cell.length_a   1.000
_cell.length_b   1.000
_cell.length_c   1.000
_cell.angle_alpha   90.00
_cell.angle_beta   90.00
_cell.angle_gamma   90.00
#
_symmetry.space_group_name_H-M   'P 1'
#
loop_
_entity.id
_entity.type
_entity.pdbx_description
1 polymer ?
#
loop_
_entity_poly.entity_id
_entity_poly.type
_entity_poly.pdbx_seq_one_letter_code
_entity_poly.pdbx_strand_id
1 'polypeptide(L)'
;MPPKGSSKVLEKVYVIGVGMTKFEKPGRREGWDYPAMAKESGTNALTDAGIDYGKVEAAYVGYCAGESTSGQRAVYELGMTGIPVTNVNNNCSTGSTALYNAAQAIRGGLADVTLALGFEKMQPGSLGATFTDREQPMQRHIEALAGVFDFAFPPAPWMFGAAGREHMQKYGTTAEHFAKIGTRTTSIR
;
A
#
# COMPACT_ATOMS: atom_id res chain seq x y z
N MET A 1 -13.93 -25.84 -1.13
CA MET A 1 -13.21 -25.94 -2.42
C MET A 1 -13.97 -25.09 -3.43
N PRO A 2 -13.36 -24.19 -4.17
CA PRO A 2 -14.04 -23.49 -5.27
C PRO A 2 -14.37 -24.52 -6.38
N PRO A 3 -15.47 -24.33 -7.11
CA PRO A 3 -15.87 -25.27 -8.16
C PRO A 3 -14.81 -25.29 -9.27
N LYS A 4 -14.38 -26.47 -9.66
CA LYS A 4 -13.60 -26.71 -10.87
C LYS A 4 -14.49 -26.37 -12.07
N GLY A 5 -14.36 -25.20 -12.63
CA GLY A 5 -15.13 -24.82 -13.78
C GLY A 5 -14.50 -23.65 -14.53
N SER A 6 -14.09 -23.94 -15.76
CA SER A 6 -13.57 -23.07 -16.82
C SER A 6 -12.34 -22.24 -16.45
N SER A 7 -11.22 -22.51 -17.10
CA SER A 7 -10.12 -21.59 -17.25
C SER A 7 -10.61 -20.34 -18.00
N LYS A 8 -11.23 -19.38 -17.28
CA LYS A 8 -11.40 -18.05 -17.83
C LYS A 8 -10.02 -17.54 -18.14
N VAL A 9 -9.70 -17.38 -19.40
CA VAL A 9 -8.53 -16.59 -19.83
C VAL A 9 -8.81 -15.19 -19.32
N LEU A 10 -8.16 -14.82 -18.20
CA LEU A 10 -8.28 -13.48 -17.65
C LEU A 10 -7.62 -12.51 -18.66
N GLU A 11 -8.30 -11.45 -19.00
CA GLU A 11 -7.72 -10.39 -19.81
C GLU A 11 -6.41 -9.89 -19.17
N LYS A 12 -5.42 -9.68 -20.03
CA LYS A 12 -4.13 -9.16 -19.60
C LYS A 12 -4.30 -7.68 -19.22
N VAL A 13 -3.79 -7.33 -18.06
CA VAL A 13 -3.71 -5.93 -17.60
C VAL A 13 -2.26 -5.51 -17.60
N TYR A 14 -2.00 -4.33 -18.12
CA TYR A 14 -0.65 -3.79 -18.26
C TYR A 14 -0.47 -2.58 -17.35
N VAL A 15 0.70 -2.43 -16.75
CA VAL A 15 1.14 -1.19 -16.10
C VAL A 15 1.76 -0.36 -17.21
N ILE A 16 1.17 0.80 -17.49
CA ILE A 16 1.61 1.69 -18.58
C ILE A 16 2.43 2.88 -18.10
N GLY A 17 2.43 3.17 -16.80
CA GLY A 17 3.24 4.21 -16.19
C GLY A 17 3.37 4.03 -14.70
N VAL A 18 4.50 4.45 -14.17
CA VAL A 18 4.83 4.40 -12.75
C VAL A 18 5.39 5.74 -12.25
N GLY A 19 5.07 6.07 -11.01
CA GLY A 19 5.56 7.28 -10.36
C GLY A 19 5.67 7.08 -8.86
N MET A 20 6.71 7.63 -8.27
CA MET A 20 6.99 7.51 -6.85
C MET A 20 7.64 8.79 -6.32
N THR A 21 7.31 9.16 -5.10
CA THR A 21 8.03 10.17 -4.35
C THR A 21 9.23 9.55 -3.66
N LYS A 22 10.21 10.38 -3.30
CA LYS A 22 11.29 9.93 -2.44
C LYS A 22 10.76 9.57 -1.06
N PHE A 23 11.22 8.44 -0.49
CA PHE A 23 10.97 8.12 0.91
C PHE A 23 11.79 9.04 1.80
N GLU A 24 11.11 9.78 2.67
CA GLU A 24 11.74 10.72 3.59
C GLU A 24 11.27 10.51 5.02
N LYS A 25 12.14 10.83 5.97
CA LYS A 25 11.76 10.83 7.39
C LYS A 25 10.64 11.85 7.61
N PRO A 26 9.56 11.51 8.33
CA PRO A 26 8.51 12.45 8.66
C PRO A 26 9.04 13.75 9.25
N GLY A 27 8.50 14.89 8.79
CA GLY A 27 8.90 16.23 9.21
C GLY A 27 10.18 16.77 8.57
N ARG A 28 10.87 16.03 7.69
CA ARG A 28 12.11 16.50 7.04
C ARG A 28 11.85 17.54 5.95
N ARG A 29 10.73 17.45 5.26
CA ARG A 29 10.33 18.36 4.19
C ARG A 29 9.15 19.20 4.68
N GLU A 30 9.34 20.51 4.82
CA GLU A 30 8.30 21.42 5.25
C GLU A 30 7.15 21.46 4.23
N GLY A 31 5.90 21.52 4.71
CA GLY A 31 4.70 21.51 3.86
C GLY A 31 4.46 20.20 3.11
N TRP A 32 5.28 19.16 3.35
CA TRP A 32 5.13 17.88 2.68
C TRP A 32 3.99 17.07 3.28
N ASP A 33 2.88 17.04 2.56
CA ASP A 33 1.66 16.36 2.97
C ASP A 33 1.11 15.48 1.84
N TYR A 34 0.13 14.63 2.17
CA TYR A 34 -0.38 13.63 1.25
C TYR A 34 -0.90 14.19 -0.09
N PRO A 35 -1.52 15.39 -0.19
CA PRO A 35 -1.87 15.94 -1.49
C PRO A 35 -0.64 16.22 -2.37
N ALA A 36 0.42 16.76 -1.78
CA ALA A 36 1.68 17.01 -2.49
C ALA A 36 2.36 15.70 -2.92
N MET A 37 2.32 14.65 -2.06
CA MET A 37 2.83 13.32 -2.38
C MET A 37 2.08 12.72 -3.58
N ALA A 38 0.75 12.80 -3.55
CA ALA A 38 -0.11 12.31 -4.62
C ALA A 38 0.11 13.07 -5.93
N LYS A 39 0.23 14.39 -5.86
CA LYS A 39 0.55 15.22 -7.04
C LYS A 39 1.86 14.82 -7.69
N GLU A 40 2.94 14.73 -6.91
CA GLU A 40 4.26 14.36 -7.42
C GLU A 40 4.26 12.96 -8.03
N SER A 41 3.82 11.94 -7.29
CA SER A 41 3.81 10.55 -7.78
C SER A 41 2.84 10.34 -8.94
N GLY A 42 1.65 10.91 -8.87
CA GLY A 42 0.64 10.79 -9.93
C GLY A 42 1.05 11.50 -11.21
N THR A 43 1.61 12.72 -11.12
CA THR A 43 2.14 13.43 -12.30
C THR A 43 3.29 12.65 -12.95
N ASN A 44 4.20 12.08 -12.13
CA ASN A 44 5.28 11.26 -12.66
C ASN A 44 4.75 10.02 -13.38
N ALA A 45 3.74 9.34 -12.82
CA ALA A 45 3.13 8.16 -13.45
C ALA A 45 2.43 8.50 -14.77
N LEU A 46 1.70 9.62 -14.84
CA LEU A 46 1.04 10.09 -16.07
C LEU A 46 2.06 10.48 -17.14
N THR A 47 3.15 11.11 -16.73
CA THR A 47 4.26 11.47 -17.63
C THR A 47 4.95 10.23 -18.19
N ASP A 48 5.22 9.25 -17.34
CA ASP A 48 5.82 7.96 -17.75
C ASP A 48 4.90 7.19 -18.72
N ALA A 49 3.59 7.22 -18.45
CA ALA A 49 2.57 6.63 -19.32
C ALA A 49 2.36 7.39 -20.65
N GLY A 50 2.74 8.65 -20.73
CA GLY A 50 2.48 9.52 -21.88
C GLY A 50 1.01 9.84 -22.11
N ILE A 51 0.20 9.89 -21.05
CA ILE A 51 -1.24 10.18 -21.11
C ILE A 51 -1.64 11.35 -20.21
N ASP A 52 -2.70 12.04 -20.58
CA ASP A 52 -3.35 13.03 -19.72
C ASP A 52 -4.22 12.35 -18.66
N TYR A 53 -4.35 13.00 -17.49
CA TYR A 53 -5.23 12.54 -16.43
C TYR A 53 -6.69 12.36 -16.87
N GLY A 54 -7.17 13.13 -17.83
CA GLY A 54 -8.50 13.00 -18.41
C GLY A 54 -8.78 11.65 -19.10
N LYS A 55 -7.75 10.81 -19.31
CA LYS A 55 -7.90 9.44 -19.82
C LYS A 55 -8.12 8.40 -18.70
N VAL A 56 -7.91 8.77 -17.46
CA VAL A 56 -8.16 7.89 -16.31
C VAL A 56 -9.66 7.86 -16.03
N GLU A 57 -10.23 6.66 -15.91
CA GLU A 57 -11.68 6.44 -15.78
C GLU A 57 -12.09 6.06 -14.36
N ALA A 58 -11.13 5.56 -13.54
CA ALA A 58 -11.36 5.27 -12.13
C ALA A 58 -10.04 5.34 -11.34
N ALA A 59 -10.12 5.73 -10.07
CA ALA A 59 -8.98 5.76 -9.17
C ALA A 59 -9.23 4.93 -7.91
N TYR A 60 -8.23 4.14 -7.52
CA TYR A 60 -8.18 3.36 -6.28
C TYR A 60 -7.05 3.90 -5.43
N VAL A 61 -7.41 4.47 -4.29
CA VAL A 61 -6.44 5.21 -3.46
C VAL A 61 -6.29 4.55 -2.10
N GLY A 62 -5.08 4.12 -1.81
CA GLY A 62 -4.72 3.41 -0.59
C GLY A 62 -4.01 4.31 0.42
N TYR A 63 -4.51 4.33 1.67
CA TYR A 63 -3.88 4.97 2.81
C TYR A 63 -4.41 4.37 4.11
N CYS A 64 -3.65 4.45 5.20
CA CYS A 64 -4.05 4.00 6.53
C CYS A 64 -4.29 5.18 7.48
N ALA A 65 -3.32 6.10 7.55
CA ALA A 65 -3.38 7.27 8.43
C ALA A 65 -3.91 8.49 7.68
N GLY A 66 -5.23 8.66 7.68
CA GLY A 66 -5.90 9.78 7.05
C GLY A 66 -7.39 9.82 7.36
N GLU A 67 -7.99 10.99 7.21
CA GLU A 67 -9.42 11.18 7.35
C GLU A 67 -10.19 10.50 6.22
N SER A 68 -11.49 10.31 6.41
CA SER A 68 -12.35 9.80 5.34
C SER A 68 -12.26 10.73 4.11
N THR A 69 -12.28 10.14 2.92
CA THR A 69 -12.18 10.86 1.63
C THR A 69 -10.81 11.53 1.35
N SER A 70 -9.76 11.23 2.13
CA SER A 70 -8.43 11.74 1.81
C SER A 70 -7.94 11.30 0.43
N GLY A 71 -8.42 10.15 -0.07
CA GLY A 71 -8.12 9.71 -1.43
C GLY A 71 -8.66 10.64 -2.50
N GLN A 72 -9.90 11.12 -2.36
CA GLN A 72 -10.48 12.12 -3.27
C GLN A 72 -9.67 13.41 -3.22
N ARG A 73 -9.34 13.89 -2.01
CA ARG A 73 -8.52 15.09 -1.85
C ARG A 73 -7.15 14.96 -2.51
N ALA A 74 -6.54 13.78 -2.42
CA ALA A 74 -5.25 13.49 -3.07
C ALA A 74 -5.35 13.51 -4.59
N VAL A 75 -6.37 12.86 -5.15
CA VAL A 75 -6.58 12.74 -6.60
C VAL A 75 -6.95 14.09 -7.23
N TYR A 76 -7.60 14.99 -6.50
CA TYR A 76 -7.94 16.34 -6.98
C TYR A 76 -6.70 17.19 -7.33
N GLU A 77 -5.53 16.83 -6.82
CA GLU A 77 -4.27 17.49 -7.24
C GLU A 77 -3.87 17.16 -8.68
N LEU A 78 -4.40 16.08 -9.26
CA LEU A 78 -4.19 15.70 -10.66
C LEU A 78 -5.25 16.30 -11.57
N GLY A 79 -6.46 16.53 -11.04
CA GLY A 79 -7.59 17.11 -11.75
C GLY A 79 -8.93 16.68 -11.16
N MET A 80 -9.98 17.40 -11.50
CA MET A 80 -11.36 17.10 -11.11
C MET A 80 -12.16 16.66 -12.34
N THR A 81 -12.00 15.40 -12.73
CA THR A 81 -12.62 14.83 -13.94
C THR A 81 -13.96 14.14 -13.68
N GLY A 82 -14.35 14.01 -12.40
CA GLY A 82 -15.61 13.35 -12.01
C GLY A 82 -15.55 11.84 -12.02
N ILE A 83 -14.38 11.23 -12.13
CA ILE A 83 -14.21 9.78 -12.07
C ILE A 83 -14.53 9.23 -10.69
N PRO A 84 -15.00 7.96 -10.58
CA PRO A 84 -15.15 7.31 -9.29
C PRO A 84 -13.80 7.11 -8.60
N VAL A 85 -13.75 7.46 -7.31
CA VAL A 85 -12.58 7.29 -6.45
C VAL A 85 -12.94 6.38 -5.29
N THR A 86 -12.25 5.25 -5.19
CA THR A 86 -12.41 4.27 -4.10
C THR A 86 -11.24 4.38 -3.13
N ASN A 87 -11.54 4.67 -1.87
CA ASN A 87 -10.55 4.61 -0.79
C ASN A 87 -10.39 3.18 -0.31
N VAL A 88 -9.14 2.75 -0.13
CA VAL A 88 -8.79 1.39 0.28
C VAL A 88 -7.96 1.45 1.56
N ASN A 89 -8.29 0.60 2.52
CA ASN A 89 -7.48 0.37 3.70
C ASN A 89 -7.35 -1.14 3.94
N ASN A 90 -6.14 -1.64 3.88
CA ASN A 90 -5.77 -3.01 4.19
C ASN A 90 -4.40 -3.04 4.88
N ASN A 91 -4.23 -2.15 5.85
CA ASN A 91 -2.99 -2.00 6.61
C ASN A 91 -1.75 -1.87 5.68
N CYS A 92 -0.67 -2.59 5.96
CA CYS A 92 0.58 -2.52 5.17
C CYS A 92 0.42 -3.00 3.71
N SER A 93 -0.64 -3.72 3.36
CA SER A 93 -0.95 -4.16 2.00
C SER A 93 -1.95 -3.27 1.25
N THR A 94 -2.23 -2.09 1.78
CA THR A 94 -3.20 -1.13 1.23
C THR A 94 -2.88 -0.75 -0.22
N GLY A 95 -1.64 -0.43 -0.55
CA GLY A 95 -1.22 -0.09 -1.92
C GLY A 95 -1.37 -1.26 -2.88
N SER A 96 -1.02 -2.47 -2.45
CA SER A 96 -1.22 -3.70 -3.25
C SER A 96 -2.70 -3.97 -3.49
N THR A 97 -3.56 -3.69 -2.50
CA THR A 97 -5.02 -3.84 -2.63
C THR A 97 -5.60 -2.81 -3.60
N ALA A 98 -5.11 -1.57 -3.58
CA ALA A 98 -5.49 -0.56 -4.56
C ALA A 98 -5.14 -1.00 -6.00
N LEU A 99 -3.92 -1.48 -6.20
CA LEU A 99 -3.47 -2.02 -7.50
C LEU A 99 -4.30 -3.24 -7.94
N TYR A 100 -4.60 -4.15 -7.01
CA TYR A 100 -5.45 -5.30 -7.29
C TYR A 100 -6.84 -4.87 -7.75
N ASN A 101 -7.48 -3.94 -7.05
CA ASN A 101 -8.81 -3.44 -7.40
C ASN A 101 -8.80 -2.72 -8.76
N ALA A 102 -7.79 -1.91 -9.04
CA ALA A 102 -7.59 -1.25 -10.32
C ALA A 102 -7.51 -2.28 -11.48
N ALA A 103 -6.71 -3.33 -11.29
CA ALA A 103 -6.61 -4.43 -12.27
C ALA A 103 -7.93 -5.21 -12.43
N GLN A 104 -8.70 -5.40 -11.34
CA GLN A 104 -9.99 -6.08 -11.42
C GLN A 104 -11.05 -5.24 -12.14
N ALA A 105 -11.02 -3.91 -12.02
CA ALA A 105 -11.92 -3.04 -12.76
C ALA A 105 -11.70 -3.17 -14.28
N ILE A 106 -10.44 -3.20 -14.73
CA ILE A 106 -10.10 -3.42 -16.15
C ILE A 106 -10.56 -4.82 -16.60
N ARG A 107 -10.23 -5.88 -15.84
CA ARG A 107 -10.65 -7.25 -16.16
C ARG A 107 -12.15 -7.45 -16.18
N GLY A 108 -12.87 -6.67 -15.40
CA GLY A 108 -14.33 -6.66 -15.35
C GLY A 108 -14.99 -5.82 -16.45
N GLY A 109 -14.21 -5.12 -17.28
CA GLY A 109 -14.73 -4.22 -18.32
C GLY A 109 -15.40 -2.97 -17.78
N LEU A 110 -15.03 -2.55 -16.54
CA LEU A 110 -15.59 -1.33 -15.92
C LEU A 110 -14.81 -0.08 -16.32
N ALA A 111 -13.58 -0.24 -16.75
CA ALA A 111 -12.70 0.84 -17.19
C ALA A 111 -11.58 0.27 -18.06
N ASP A 112 -11.07 1.08 -18.98
CA ASP A 112 -9.91 0.76 -19.81
C ASP A 112 -8.60 1.27 -19.18
N VAL A 113 -8.68 2.40 -18.48
CA VAL A 113 -7.53 3.02 -17.81
C VAL A 113 -7.88 3.37 -16.36
N THR A 114 -7.13 2.82 -15.43
CA THR A 114 -7.30 3.05 -14.00
C THR A 114 -6.03 3.54 -13.33
N LEU A 115 -6.19 4.36 -12.29
CA LEU A 115 -5.10 4.81 -11.44
C LEU A 115 -5.13 4.03 -10.10
N ALA A 116 -4.02 3.38 -9.78
CA ALA A 116 -3.73 2.91 -8.41
C ALA A 116 -2.76 3.89 -7.76
N LEU A 117 -3.20 4.57 -6.72
CA LEU A 117 -2.41 5.57 -5.98
C LEU A 117 -2.31 5.16 -4.52
N GLY A 118 -1.19 5.45 -3.88
CA GLY A 118 -1.02 5.28 -2.45
C GLY A 118 -0.24 6.44 -1.85
N PHE A 119 -0.55 6.77 -0.61
CA PHE A 119 0.22 7.71 0.18
C PHE A 119 0.19 7.31 1.66
N GLU A 120 1.18 7.75 2.42
CA GLU A 120 1.18 7.58 3.87
C GLU A 120 1.90 8.75 4.55
N LYS A 121 1.14 9.58 5.23
CA LYS A 121 1.67 10.67 6.04
C LYS A 121 1.97 10.16 7.45
N MET A 122 3.15 9.56 7.62
CA MET A 122 3.59 9.05 8.92
C MET A 122 3.98 10.16 9.88
N GLN A 123 3.71 9.94 11.16
CA GLN A 123 4.15 10.78 12.27
C GLN A 123 4.62 9.89 13.44
N PRO A 124 5.31 10.44 14.45
CA PRO A 124 5.61 9.69 15.66
C PRO A 124 4.33 9.08 16.25
N GLY A 125 4.34 7.77 16.51
CA GLY A 125 3.17 7.03 17.00
C GLY A 125 2.26 6.41 15.94
N SER A 126 2.45 6.66 14.65
CA SER A 126 1.61 6.09 13.56
C SER A 126 1.58 4.57 13.51
N LEU A 127 2.56 3.88 14.11
CA LEU A 127 2.57 2.40 14.23
C LEU A 127 1.86 1.90 15.51
N GLY A 128 1.35 2.80 16.33
CA GLY A 128 0.58 2.49 17.53
C GLY A 128 -0.92 2.48 17.28
N ALA A 129 -1.69 2.35 18.36
CA ALA A 129 -3.14 2.46 18.34
C ALA A 129 -3.56 3.93 18.12
N THR A 130 -4.41 4.17 17.13
CA THR A 130 -5.00 5.49 16.88
C THR A 130 -6.23 5.72 17.76
N PHE A 131 -7.01 4.66 18.00
CA PHE A 131 -8.23 4.71 18.81
C PHE A 131 -8.05 3.83 20.07
N THR A 132 -8.53 4.33 21.22
CA THR A 132 -8.43 3.63 22.50
C THR A 132 -9.79 3.18 23.02
N ASP A 133 -10.87 3.54 22.35
CA ASP A 133 -12.26 3.31 22.71
C ASP A 133 -12.89 2.08 22.01
N ARG A 134 -12.10 1.35 21.25
CA ARG A 134 -12.55 0.20 20.47
C ARG A 134 -11.49 -0.87 20.37
N GLU A 135 -11.91 -2.09 19.97
CA GLU A 135 -11.01 -3.23 19.80
C GLU A 135 -9.93 -2.94 18.74
N GLN A 136 -8.70 -3.34 19.04
CA GLN A 136 -7.58 -3.18 18.13
C GLN A 136 -7.57 -4.30 17.08
N PRO A 137 -7.38 -4.01 15.79
CA PRO A 137 -7.43 -5.02 14.73
C PRO A 137 -6.43 -6.17 14.91
N MET A 138 -5.29 -5.91 15.55
CA MET A 138 -4.22 -6.89 15.77
C MET A 138 -4.25 -7.53 17.16
N GLN A 139 -5.27 -7.24 17.97
CA GLN A 139 -5.32 -7.68 19.37
C GLN A 139 -5.13 -9.20 19.52
N ARG A 140 -5.87 -10.00 18.76
CA ARG A 140 -5.77 -11.46 18.81
C ARG A 140 -4.41 -12.00 18.39
N HIS A 141 -3.76 -11.34 17.44
CA HIS A 141 -2.42 -11.71 17.00
C HIS A 141 -1.39 -11.43 18.10
N ILE A 142 -1.52 -10.28 18.79
CA ILE A 142 -0.66 -9.92 19.91
C ILE A 142 -0.85 -10.90 21.06
N GLU A 143 -2.07 -11.23 21.41
CA GLU A 143 -2.40 -12.20 22.47
C GLU A 143 -1.83 -13.60 22.16
N ALA A 144 -1.98 -14.07 20.94
CA ALA A 144 -1.45 -15.36 20.52
C ALA A 144 0.08 -15.44 20.59
N LEU A 145 0.76 -14.34 20.32
CA LEU A 145 2.23 -14.28 20.32
C LEU A 145 2.83 -13.93 21.69
N ALA A 146 2.10 -13.24 22.56
CA ALA A 146 2.57 -12.81 23.86
C ALA A 146 2.96 -13.99 24.79
N GLY A 147 2.39 -15.17 24.57
CA GLY A 147 2.76 -16.40 25.29
C GLY A 147 3.98 -17.14 24.72
N VAL A 148 4.49 -16.71 23.56
CA VAL A 148 5.57 -17.41 22.83
C VAL A 148 6.85 -16.56 22.78
N PHE A 149 6.70 -15.24 22.70
CA PHE A 149 7.83 -14.31 22.61
C PHE A 149 7.64 -13.13 23.56
N ASP A 150 8.74 -12.63 24.11
CA ASP A 150 8.73 -11.38 24.87
C ASP A 150 8.24 -10.24 23.98
N PHE A 151 7.22 -9.53 24.46
CA PHE A 151 6.61 -8.44 23.71
C PHE A 151 7.57 -7.25 23.57
N ALA A 152 7.67 -6.71 22.36
CA ALA A 152 8.38 -5.48 22.09
C ALA A 152 7.51 -4.52 21.26
N PHE A 153 7.66 -3.24 21.53
CA PHE A 153 6.96 -2.19 20.80
C PHE A 153 7.93 -1.51 19.80
N PRO A 154 7.47 -1.18 18.59
CA PRO A 154 6.12 -1.31 18.02
C PRO A 154 5.79 -2.75 17.60
N PRO A 155 4.50 -3.16 17.66
CA PRO A 155 4.11 -4.58 17.52
C PRO A 155 4.38 -5.16 16.13
N ALA A 156 4.26 -4.40 15.05
CA ALA A 156 4.45 -4.94 13.70
C ALA A 156 5.89 -5.40 13.44
N PRO A 157 6.96 -4.61 13.67
CA PRO A 157 8.34 -5.09 13.58
C PRO A 157 8.63 -6.28 14.51
N TRP A 158 8.05 -6.30 15.71
CA TRP A 158 8.18 -7.40 16.65
C TRP A 158 7.59 -8.70 16.07
N MET A 159 6.36 -8.68 15.56
CA MET A 159 5.71 -9.86 14.97
C MET A 159 6.48 -10.41 13.76
N PHE A 160 6.91 -9.56 12.85
CA PHE A 160 7.70 -10.00 11.69
C PHE A 160 9.09 -10.49 12.09
N GLY A 161 9.73 -9.88 13.10
CA GLY A 161 10.98 -10.34 13.66
C GLY A 161 10.84 -11.70 14.33
N ALA A 162 9.78 -11.94 15.08
CA ALA A 162 9.46 -13.22 15.72
C ALA A 162 9.23 -14.32 14.65
N ALA A 163 8.44 -14.03 13.63
CA ALA A 163 8.23 -14.95 12.50
C ALA A 163 9.53 -15.28 11.75
N GLY A 164 10.40 -14.30 11.56
CA GLY A 164 11.73 -14.50 10.98
C GLY A 164 12.61 -15.42 11.84
N ARG A 165 12.63 -15.22 13.15
CA ARG A 165 13.37 -16.08 14.08
C ARG A 165 12.85 -17.53 14.08
N GLU A 166 11.54 -17.72 14.13
CA GLU A 166 10.94 -19.04 14.03
C GLU A 166 11.34 -19.73 12.72
N HIS A 167 11.28 -19.00 11.61
CA HIS A 167 11.66 -19.51 10.29
C HIS A 167 13.15 -19.93 10.25
N MET A 168 14.03 -19.15 10.87
CA MET A 168 15.44 -19.49 11.00
C MET A 168 15.63 -20.80 11.78
N GLN A 169 14.93 -20.97 12.91
CA GLN A 169 15.02 -22.16 13.74
C GLN A 169 14.46 -23.41 13.05
N LYS A 170 13.34 -23.25 12.34
CA LYS A 170 12.61 -24.37 11.73
C LYS A 170 13.19 -24.82 10.40
N TYR A 171 13.71 -23.90 9.59
CA TYR A 171 14.12 -24.16 8.21
C TYR A 171 15.59 -23.83 7.92
N GLY A 172 16.37 -23.41 8.90
CA GLY A 172 17.79 -23.08 8.71
C GLY A 172 18.05 -21.80 7.91
N THR A 173 17.04 -20.95 7.72
CA THR A 173 17.24 -19.62 7.13
C THR A 173 18.19 -18.80 7.97
N THR A 174 19.08 -18.06 7.34
CA THR A 174 20.09 -17.25 8.04
C THR A 174 19.78 -15.76 7.95
N ALA A 175 20.39 -14.96 8.82
CA ALA A 175 20.31 -13.51 8.74
C ALA A 175 20.79 -12.96 7.40
N GLU A 176 21.74 -13.65 6.75
CA GLU A 176 22.24 -13.29 5.41
C GLU A 176 21.16 -13.39 4.33
N HIS A 177 20.26 -14.40 4.41
CA HIS A 177 19.14 -14.51 3.49
C HIS A 177 18.22 -13.29 3.57
N PHE A 178 17.90 -12.82 4.78
CA PHE A 178 17.10 -11.59 4.96
C PHE A 178 17.84 -10.34 4.49
N ALA A 179 19.15 -10.23 4.76
CA ALA A 179 19.97 -9.12 4.32
C ALA A 179 20.04 -9.02 2.79
N LYS A 180 20.14 -10.14 2.07
CA LYS A 180 20.11 -10.18 0.60
C LYS A 180 18.83 -9.59 0.01
N ILE A 181 17.68 -9.84 0.64
CA ILE A 181 16.40 -9.24 0.22
C ILE A 181 16.45 -7.72 0.38
N GLY A 182 16.90 -7.24 1.56
CA GLY A 182 17.06 -5.81 1.82
C GLY A 182 18.00 -5.11 0.82
N THR A 183 19.15 -5.71 0.55
CA THR A 183 20.13 -5.19 -0.42
C THR A 183 19.53 -5.10 -1.82
N ARG A 184 18.83 -6.14 -2.28
CA ARG A 184 18.17 -6.15 -3.59
C ARG A 184 17.12 -5.05 -3.71
N THR A 185 16.33 -4.85 -2.67
CA THR A 185 15.28 -3.80 -2.67
C THR A 185 15.87 -2.40 -2.73
N THR A 186 17.03 -2.17 -2.10
CA THR A 186 17.69 -0.85 -2.11
C THR A 186 18.51 -0.59 -3.35
N SER A 187 18.90 -1.61 -4.12
CA SER A 187 19.69 -1.47 -5.36
C SER A 187 18.83 -1.18 -6.61
N ILE A 188 17.52 -1.26 -6.52
CA ILE A 188 16.58 -0.90 -7.60
C ILE A 188 16.20 0.59 -7.42
N ARG A 189 17.18 1.46 -7.62
CA ARG A 189 16.99 2.92 -7.64
C ARG A 189 17.40 3.48 -8.99
#